data_ffd74c18896b877186b88702159e4deb
#
_entry.id   ffd74c18896b877186b88702159e4deb
#
_cell.length_a   1.000
_cell.length_b   1.000
_cell.length_c   1.000
_cell.angle_alpha   90.00
_cell.angle_beta   90.00
_cell.angle_gamma   90.00
#
_symmetry.space_group_name_H-M   'P 1'
#
loop_
_entity.id
_entity.type
_entity.pdbx_description
1 polymer ?
#
loop_
_entity_poly.entity_id
_entity_poly.type
_entity_poly.pdbx_seq_one_letter_code
_entity_poly.pdbx_strand_id
1 'polypeptide(L)'
;MKTPHFAIVGAGTAGLATAILLARAGNQVTLFEQVDELSPVGAGLLLQPAGLAVFEHLGVLESALKLGARVTGLEGQLADKRLLVNSHYREAGSNLYGLGIHRATLCHVLTQKLAEYSSHVTWRMSHSIDQIQESAHAVRLFGTYQQQKFDEHFDAVLIANGARSQLRPKAWVKVDQAYPWGAAWSIVPECPNLNPEILHQFYDRSKIMMGVLPTGAIPTAPQQRLSSVFWSLPTPQLGAFLKDESAKQQWLKQVGDRWSEVGEWLKQLLTNEQNQPQWLSAQYRDVVMSQFGKGRIGVMGDAAHAMSPQLGQGANMALLDAWAFSQSLQAATHHQQTDWPMLWQHYHQHRRSSTQFYQFLSRLLTPLYQSDHWWAGGIRDLTFPWMYQIPYFRKEMAITISGLKTGLFQQLDYQQVAHYAGSNHALKNTNASVPEYE
;
A
#
# COMPACT_ATOMS: atom_id res chain seq x y z
N MET A 1 -11.94 -33.20 -11.57
CA MET A 1 -10.60 -32.59 -11.85
C MET A 1 -10.18 -31.79 -10.62
N LYS A 2 -8.90 -31.72 -10.34
CA LYS A 2 -8.39 -31.08 -9.11
C LYS A 2 -8.33 -29.55 -9.34
N THR A 3 -8.91 -28.77 -8.44
CA THR A 3 -8.76 -27.30 -8.42
C THR A 3 -7.29 -26.93 -8.27
N PRO A 4 -6.79 -25.89 -8.95
CA PRO A 4 -5.39 -25.46 -8.84
C PRO A 4 -4.99 -25.17 -7.39
N HIS A 5 -3.77 -25.58 -7.03
CA HIS A 5 -3.15 -25.29 -5.76
C HIS A 5 -2.06 -24.24 -5.94
N PHE A 6 -2.27 -23.07 -5.39
CA PHE A 6 -1.35 -21.94 -5.48
C PHE A 6 -0.47 -21.82 -4.24
N ALA A 7 0.83 -21.60 -4.45
CA ALA A 7 1.70 -21.07 -3.41
C ALA A 7 1.72 -19.55 -3.49
N ILE A 8 1.60 -18.87 -2.34
CA ILE A 8 1.83 -17.43 -2.23
C ILE A 8 2.99 -17.23 -1.25
N VAL A 9 4.03 -16.53 -1.67
CA VAL A 9 5.19 -16.24 -0.83
C VAL A 9 5.15 -14.81 -0.35
N GLY A 10 4.85 -14.63 0.94
CA GLY A 10 4.69 -13.34 1.62
C GLY A 10 3.23 -13.05 1.98
N ALA A 11 2.96 -12.89 3.29
CA ALA A 11 1.65 -12.53 3.86
C ALA A 11 1.47 -11.01 4.05
N GLY A 12 2.03 -10.21 3.13
CA GLY A 12 1.77 -8.76 3.05
C GLY A 12 0.43 -8.46 2.37
N THR A 13 0.18 -7.17 2.09
CA THR A 13 -1.08 -6.68 1.48
C THR A 13 -1.42 -7.43 0.19
N ALA A 14 -0.46 -7.59 -0.74
CA ALA A 14 -0.67 -8.32 -1.99
C ALA A 14 -1.01 -9.79 -1.74
N GLY A 15 -0.21 -10.48 -0.90
CA GLY A 15 -0.38 -11.90 -0.64
C GLY A 15 -1.70 -12.22 0.05
N LEU A 16 -2.06 -11.49 1.11
CA LEU A 16 -3.33 -11.68 1.82
C LEU A 16 -4.55 -11.41 0.92
N ALA A 17 -4.56 -10.30 0.17
CA ALA A 17 -5.65 -9.99 -0.73
C ALA A 17 -5.80 -11.03 -1.85
N THR A 18 -4.69 -11.49 -2.41
CA THR A 18 -4.70 -12.55 -3.44
C THR A 18 -5.17 -13.87 -2.88
N ALA A 19 -4.73 -14.26 -1.66
CA ALA A 19 -5.17 -15.46 -0.99
C ALA A 19 -6.70 -15.47 -0.77
N ILE A 20 -7.28 -14.34 -0.33
CA ILE A 20 -8.73 -14.21 -0.17
C ILE A 20 -9.45 -14.43 -1.51
N LEU A 21 -8.99 -13.79 -2.59
CA LEU A 21 -9.65 -13.88 -3.89
C LEU A 21 -9.55 -15.29 -4.50
N LEU A 22 -8.40 -15.94 -4.38
CA LEU A 22 -8.19 -17.29 -4.85
C LEU A 22 -9.03 -18.31 -4.05
N ALA A 23 -9.01 -18.23 -2.71
CA ALA A 23 -9.78 -19.11 -1.84
C ALA A 23 -11.29 -18.92 -2.05
N ARG A 24 -11.76 -17.68 -2.23
CA ARG A 24 -13.15 -17.36 -2.57
C ARG A 24 -13.58 -17.97 -3.92
N ALA A 25 -12.65 -18.07 -4.86
CA ALA A 25 -12.89 -18.73 -6.15
C ALA A 25 -12.77 -20.28 -6.08
N GLY A 26 -12.58 -20.86 -4.89
CA GLY A 26 -12.50 -22.30 -4.65
C GLY A 26 -11.13 -22.92 -4.91
N ASN A 27 -10.08 -22.11 -5.12
CA ASN A 27 -8.73 -22.63 -5.28
C ASN A 27 -8.09 -22.97 -3.92
N GLN A 28 -7.20 -23.97 -3.90
CA GLN A 28 -6.37 -24.24 -2.75
C GLN A 28 -5.18 -23.26 -2.70
N VAL A 29 -4.87 -22.73 -1.54
CA VAL A 29 -3.81 -21.76 -1.32
C VAL A 29 -2.92 -22.19 -0.16
N THR A 30 -1.62 -22.23 -0.37
CA THR A 30 -0.63 -22.27 0.71
C THR A 30 0.07 -20.92 0.78
N LEU A 31 -0.06 -20.23 1.92
CA LEU A 31 0.52 -18.92 2.17
C LEU A 31 1.76 -19.06 3.07
N PHE A 32 2.93 -18.78 2.50
CA PHE A 32 4.21 -18.83 3.18
C PHE A 32 4.60 -17.46 3.72
N GLU A 33 5.00 -17.41 4.99
CA GLU A 33 5.52 -16.20 5.62
C GLU A 33 6.75 -16.55 6.47
N GLN A 34 7.79 -15.71 6.37
CA GLN A 34 9.07 -15.95 7.05
C GLN A 34 9.05 -15.65 8.55
N VAL A 35 8.12 -14.75 8.99
CA VAL A 35 7.96 -14.45 10.42
C VAL A 35 7.07 -15.47 11.09
N ASP A 36 7.22 -15.61 12.39
CA ASP A 36 6.43 -16.52 13.24
C ASP A 36 5.01 -15.98 13.49
N GLU A 37 4.89 -14.64 13.56
CA GLU A 37 3.63 -13.96 13.75
C GLU A 37 3.56 -12.69 12.89
N LEU A 38 2.40 -12.39 12.34
CA LEU A 38 2.15 -11.14 11.64
C LEU A 38 2.11 -10.01 12.66
N SER A 39 3.30 -9.47 12.96
CA SER A 39 3.48 -8.45 13.98
C SER A 39 2.69 -7.17 13.65
N PRO A 40 2.03 -6.57 14.64
CA PRO A 40 1.37 -5.27 14.51
C PRO A 40 2.34 -4.10 14.29
N VAL A 41 3.65 -4.36 14.16
CA VAL A 41 4.67 -3.32 14.01
C VAL A 41 4.64 -2.75 12.60
N GLY A 42 4.49 -1.44 12.49
CA GLY A 42 4.55 -0.76 11.19
C GLY A 42 4.01 0.66 11.22
N ALA A 43 4.35 1.39 10.18
CA ALA A 43 3.85 2.73 9.93
C ALA A 43 2.36 2.70 9.55
N GLY A 44 1.69 3.84 9.67
CA GLY A 44 0.42 4.06 9.01
C GLY A 44 0.59 4.10 7.50
N LEU A 45 -0.45 3.76 6.79
CA LEU A 45 -0.53 3.86 5.34
C LEU A 45 -1.88 4.46 4.92
N LEU A 46 -1.90 5.03 3.73
CA LEU A 46 -3.10 5.62 3.16
C LEU A 46 -3.64 4.70 2.07
N LEU A 47 -4.79 4.09 2.33
CA LEU A 47 -5.57 3.48 1.28
C LEU A 47 -6.34 4.57 0.56
N GLN A 48 -6.08 4.69 -0.71
CA GLN A 48 -6.70 5.68 -1.59
C GLN A 48 -7.90 5.05 -2.30
N PRO A 49 -8.74 5.81 -2.99
CA PRO A 49 -9.96 5.29 -3.60
C PRO A 49 -9.78 3.99 -4.39
N ALA A 50 -8.71 3.83 -5.16
CA ALA A 50 -8.45 2.59 -5.89
C ALA A 50 -8.25 1.37 -4.97
N GLY A 51 -7.56 1.54 -3.84
CA GLY A 51 -7.40 0.50 -2.83
C GLY A 51 -8.69 0.21 -2.08
N LEU A 52 -9.50 1.25 -1.80
CA LEU A 52 -10.81 1.09 -1.16
C LEU A 52 -11.81 0.36 -2.06
N ALA A 53 -11.76 0.57 -3.38
CA ALA A 53 -12.56 -0.20 -4.31
C ALA A 53 -12.24 -1.72 -4.22
N VAL A 54 -10.97 -2.07 -4.08
CA VAL A 54 -10.59 -3.48 -3.85
C VAL A 54 -11.05 -3.96 -2.47
N PHE A 55 -10.99 -3.13 -1.42
CA PHE A 55 -11.51 -3.47 -0.10
C PHE A 55 -13.03 -3.74 -0.13
N GLU A 56 -13.76 -2.95 -0.90
CA GLU A 56 -15.19 -3.19 -1.14
C GLU A 56 -15.40 -4.51 -1.87
N HIS A 57 -14.62 -4.78 -2.94
CA HIS A 57 -14.64 -6.04 -3.67
C HIS A 57 -14.32 -7.25 -2.78
N LEU A 58 -13.40 -7.11 -1.84
CA LEU A 58 -13.05 -8.15 -0.86
C LEU A 58 -14.15 -8.34 0.20
N GLY A 59 -15.04 -7.36 0.39
CA GLY A 59 -16.04 -7.33 1.46
C GLY A 59 -15.45 -7.01 2.83
N VAL A 60 -14.39 -6.19 2.87
CA VAL A 60 -13.69 -5.81 4.11
C VAL A 60 -13.73 -4.30 4.40
N LEU A 61 -14.33 -3.51 3.51
CA LEU A 61 -14.34 -2.05 3.62
C LEU A 61 -14.98 -1.58 4.94
N GLU A 62 -16.12 -2.09 5.30
CA GLU A 62 -16.82 -1.70 6.56
C GLU A 62 -15.98 -2.01 7.80
N SER A 63 -15.33 -3.17 7.84
CA SER A 63 -14.45 -3.55 8.94
C SER A 63 -13.24 -2.63 9.05
N ALA A 64 -12.67 -2.23 7.91
CA ALA A 64 -11.56 -1.28 7.87
C ALA A 64 -12.00 0.13 8.30
N LEU A 65 -13.19 0.60 7.89
CA LEU A 65 -13.74 1.91 8.26
C LEU A 65 -14.01 2.07 9.75
N LYS A 66 -14.32 0.98 10.46
CA LYS A 66 -14.55 1.01 11.92
C LYS A 66 -13.29 1.40 12.71
N LEU A 67 -12.12 1.05 12.19
CA LEU A 67 -10.84 1.25 12.87
C LEU A 67 -9.98 2.33 12.20
N GLY A 68 -10.08 2.52 10.89
CA GLY A 68 -9.31 3.53 10.16
C GLY A 68 -9.82 4.95 10.36
N ALA A 69 -9.05 5.90 9.86
CA ALA A 69 -9.42 7.32 9.79
C ALA A 69 -9.79 7.70 8.35
N ARG A 70 -10.98 8.26 8.15
CA ARG A 70 -11.35 8.79 6.85
C ARG A 70 -10.47 9.99 6.51
N VAL A 71 -9.91 10.01 5.30
CA VAL A 71 -9.07 11.09 4.79
C VAL A 71 -9.72 11.67 3.55
N THR A 72 -10.10 12.94 3.60
CA THR A 72 -10.81 13.62 2.51
C THR A 72 -9.86 14.33 1.54
N GLY A 73 -8.62 14.56 1.98
CA GLY A 73 -7.63 15.25 1.15
C GLY A 73 -6.22 15.24 1.74
N LEU A 74 -5.37 15.98 1.06
CA LEU A 74 -3.97 16.17 1.37
C LEU A 74 -3.64 17.66 1.33
N GLU A 75 -3.05 18.18 2.40
CA GLU A 75 -2.56 19.54 2.49
C GLU A 75 -1.05 19.55 2.74
N GLY A 76 -0.33 20.28 1.92
CA GLY A 76 1.11 20.47 2.04
C GLY A 76 1.45 21.92 2.36
N GLN A 77 2.15 22.16 3.46
CA GLN A 77 2.52 23.49 3.93
C GLN A 77 4.04 23.70 3.86
N LEU A 78 4.46 24.86 3.36
CA LEU A 78 5.84 25.32 3.39
C LEU A 78 6.21 25.90 4.76
N ALA A 79 7.52 26.05 5.02
CA ALA A 79 8.03 26.66 6.25
C ALA A 79 7.54 28.14 6.45
N ASP A 80 7.21 28.84 5.37
CA ASP A 80 6.62 30.19 5.41
C ASP A 80 5.08 30.18 5.52
N LYS A 81 4.49 29.02 5.86
CA LYS A 81 3.04 28.76 6.03
C LYS A 81 2.19 28.82 4.75
N ARG A 82 2.77 29.08 3.58
CA ARG A 82 2.03 28.98 2.32
C ARG A 82 1.65 27.53 2.03
N LEU A 83 0.46 27.32 1.46
CA LEU A 83 0.06 26.02 0.95
C LEU A 83 0.77 25.73 -0.38
N LEU A 84 1.51 24.63 -0.40
CA LEU A 84 2.15 24.07 -1.59
C LEU A 84 1.22 23.12 -2.34
N VAL A 85 0.50 22.29 -1.59
CA VAL A 85 -0.43 21.28 -2.09
C VAL A 85 -1.74 21.43 -1.35
N ASN A 86 -2.84 21.42 -2.09
CA ASN A 86 -4.19 21.37 -1.54
C ASN A 86 -5.04 20.54 -2.51
N SER A 87 -5.18 19.25 -2.24
CA SER A 87 -5.86 18.32 -3.11
C SER A 87 -6.88 17.51 -2.34
N HIS A 88 -8.10 17.44 -2.85
CA HIS A 88 -9.20 16.71 -2.24
C HIS A 88 -9.72 15.61 -3.17
N TYR A 89 -10.00 14.44 -2.63
CA TYR A 89 -10.53 13.31 -3.42
C TYR A 89 -11.86 13.62 -4.10
N ARG A 90 -12.68 14.51 -3.51
CA ARG A 90 -13.94 14.98 -4.12
C ARG A 90 -13.76 15.62 -5.50
N GLU A 91 -12.57 16.12 -5.82
CA GLU A 91 -12.25 16.70 -7.13
C GLU A 91 -12.09 15.60 -8.22
N ALA A 92 -11.78 14.38 -7.82
CA ALA A 92 -11.77 13.20 -8.70
C ALA A 92 -13.16 12.54 -8.80
N GLY A 93 -13.99 12.66 -7.75
CA GLY A 93 -15.36 12.14 -7.70
C GLY A 93 -16.01 12.47 -6.37
N SER A 94 -17.28 12.90 -6.37
CA SER A 94 -17.99 13.50 -5.22
C SER A 94 -17.97 12.64 -3.94
N ASN A 95 -17.96 11.32 -4.08
CA ASN A 95 -18.01 10.36 -2.97
C ASN A 95 -16.66 9.72 -2.65
N LEU A 96 -15.58 10.14 -3.32
CA LEU A 96 -14.27 9.56 -3.12
C LEU A 96 -13.59 10.11 -1.87
N TYR A 97 -12.92 9.23 -1.14
CA TYR A 97 -12.10 9.52 0.03
C TYR A 97 -10.99 8.48 0.16
N GLY A 98 -9.99 8.75 0.96
CA GLY A 98 -8.98 7.80 1.38
C GLY A 98 -9.25 7.28 2.79
N LEU A 99 -8.53 6.26 3.21
CA LEU A 99 -8.55 5.70 4.55
C LEU A 99 -7.12 5.60 5.07
N GLY A 100 -6.79 6.45 6.04
CA GLY A 100 -5.58 6.24 6.82
C GLY A 100 -5.79 5.06 7.74
N ILE A 101 -4.87 4.10 7.69
CA ILE A 101 -5.01 2.85 8.43
C ILE A 101 -3.66 2.40 8.99
N HIS A 102 -3.65 1.93 10.21
CA HIS A 102 -2.46 1.30 10.77
C HIS A 102 -2.19 -0.04 10.08
N ARG A 103 -0.92 -0.37 9.82
CA ARG A 103 -0.56 -1.62 9.13
C ARG A 103 -1.08 -2.85 9.86
N ALA A 104 -1.06 -2.86 11.19
CA ALA A 104 -1.65 -3.94 11.98
C ALA A 104 -3.14 -4.12 11.73
N THR A 105 -3.88 -3.01 11.65
CA THR A 105 -5.31 -3.02 11.37
C THR A 105 -5.60 -3.55 9.98
N LEU A 106 -4.83 -3.15 8.98
CA LEU A 106 -4.94 -3.67 7.63
C LEU A 106 -4.71 -5.19 7.59
N CYS A 107 -3.62 -5.67 8.20
CA CYS A 107 -3.33 -7.09 8.29
C CYS A 107 -4.44 -7.85 9.03
N HIS A 108 -4.91 -7.32 10.16
CA HIS A 108 -5.99 -7.91 10.95
C HIS A 108 -7.27 -8.09 10.12
N VAL A 109 -7.72 -7.04 9.45
CA VAL A 109 -8.94 -7.07 8.63
C VAL A 109 -8.83 -8.08 7.50
N LEU A 110 -7.70 -8.12 6.80
CA LEU A 110 -7.48 -9.09 5.73
C LEU A 110 -7.36 -10.54 6.27
N THR A 111 -6.68 -10.73 7.40
CA THR A 111 -6.54 -12.06 8.01
C THR A 111 -7.86 -12.60 8.53
N GLN A 112 -8.69 -11.74 9.15
CA GLN A 112 -10.04 -12.15 9.56
C GLN A 112 -10.89 -12.58 8.36
N LYS A 113 -10.81 -11.83 7.24
CA LYS A 113 -11.53 -12.21 6.02
C LYS A 113 -11.01 -13.53 5.44
N LEU A 114 -9.70 -13.73 5.47
CA LEU A 114 -9.10 -14.98 4.98
C LEU A 114 -9.52 -16.21 5.82
N ALA A 115 -9.75 -16.02 7.12
CA ALA A 115 -10.21 -17.09 8.02
C ALA A 115 -11.59 -17.65 7.63
N GLU A 116 -12.44 -16.88 6.94
CA GLU A 116 -13.71 -17.36 6.40
C GLU A 116 -13.53 -18.50 5.37
N TYR A 117 -12.33 -18.60 4.79
CA TYR A 117 -11.95 -19.59 3.76
C TYR A 117 -10.95 -20.62 4.28
N SER A 118 -10.96 -20.92 5.57
CA SER A 118 -9.97 -21.80 6.23
C SER A 118 -9.85 -23.19 5.60
N SER A 119 -10.92 -23.73 5.00
CA SER A 119 -10.88 -25.01 4.27
C SER A 119 -10.07 -24.98 2.96
N HIS A 120 -9.77 -23.78 2.45
CA HIS A 120 -9.02 -23.58 1.20
C HIS A 120 -7.62 -23.02 1.44
N VAL A 121 -7.29 -22.63 2.67
CA VAL A 121 -6.04 -21.92 2.97
C VAL A 121 -5.21 -22.68 3.99
N THR A 122 -3.97 -22.98 3.62
CA THR A 122 -2.95 -23.51 4.52
C THR A 122 -1.92 -22.42 4.83
N TRP A 123 -1.73 -22.12 6.11
CA TRP A 123 -0.69 -21.21 6.57
C TRP A 123 0.62 -21.95 6.81
N ARG A 124 1.72 -21.35 6.36
CA ARG A 124 3.11 -21.76 6.59
C ARG A 124 3.90 -20.59 7.18
N MET A 125 3.66 -20.31 8.47
CA MET A 125 4.43 -19.31 9.22
C MET A 125 5.83 -19.81 9.54
N SER A 126 6.78 -18.91 9.75
CA SER A 126 8.22 -19.22 9.98
C SER A 126 8.87 -20.01 8.82
N HIS A 127 8.30 -19.94 7.62
CA HIS A 127 8.84 -20.59 6.43
C HIS A 127 9.53 -19.59 5.51
N SER A 128 10.84 -19.72 5.34
CA SER A 128 11.61 -18.98 4.34
C SER A 128 11.68 -19.78 3.05
N ILE A 129 11.32 -19.16 1.93
CA ILE A 129 11.49 -19.75 0.61
C ILE A 129 12.81 -19.23 0.02
N ASP A 130 13.68 -20.15 -0.39
CA ASP A 130 15.01 -19.85 -0.89
C ASP A 130 15.12 -20.00 -2.41
N GLN A 131 14.37 -20.94 -2.99
CA GLN A 131 14.43 -21.25 -4.41
C GLN A 131 13.09 -21.71 -4.96
N ILE A 132 12.85 -21.39 -6.23
CA ILE A 132 11.69 -21.83 -7.02
C ILE A 132 12.23 -22.54 -8.27
N GLN A 133 11.73 -23.74 -8.53
CA GLN A 133 11.99 -24.48 -9.76
C GLN A 133 10.68 -24.71 -10.50
N GLU A 134 10.63 -24.30 -11.75
CA GLU A 134 9.47 -24.50 -12.62
C GLU A 134 9.66 -25.71 -13.54
N SER A 135 8.60 -26.47 -13.71
CA SER A 135 8.47 -27.52 -14.73
C SER A 135 7.27 -27.26 -15.62
N ALA A 136 7.07 -28.07 -16.65
CA ALA A 136 5.91 -27.93 -17.54
C ALA A 136 4.56 -28.03 -16.79
N HIS A 137 4.49 -28.78 -15.69
CA HIS A 137 3.25 -29.12 -15.02
C HIS A 137 3.11 -28.60 -13.59
N ALA A 138 4.20 -28.16 -12.96
CA ALA A 138 4.22 -27.73 -11.57
C ALA A 138 5.37 -26.76 -11.27
N VAL A 139 5.30 -26.10 -10.13
CA VAL A 139 6.42 -25.42 -9.48
C VAL A 139 6.78 -26.17 -8.22
N ARG A 140 8.08 -26.24 -7.91
CA ARG A 140 8.61 -26.78 -6.68
C ARG A 140 9.29 -25.66 -5.91
N LEU A 141 8.88 -25.46 -4.66
CA LEU A 141 9.45 -24.49 -3.75
C LEU A 141 10.39 -25.20 -2.79
N PHE A 142 11.57 -24.62 -2.60
CA PHE A 142 12.55 -25.06 -1.62
C PHE A 142 12.71 -23.98 -0.57
N GLY A 143 12.83 -24.39 0.67
CA GLY A 143 12.95 -23.44 1.76
C GLY A 143 13.41 -24.05 3.06
N THR A 144 13.30 -23.25 4.13
CA THR A 144 13.74 -23.61 5.47
C THR A 144 12.62 -23.31 6.49
N TYR A 145 12.34 -24.27 7.35
CA TYR A 145 11.48 -24.15 8.52
C TYR A 145 12.24 -24.65 9.74
N GLN A 146 12.41 -23.83 10.77
CA GLN A 146 13.16 -24.17 12.00
C GLN A 146 14.52 -24.82 11.70
N GLN A 147 15.28 -24.25 10.75
CA GLN A 147 16.58 -24.75 10.27
C GLN A 147 16.54 -26.07 9.47
N GLN A 148 15.38 -26.68 9.30
CA GLN A 148 15.21 -27.88 8.47
C GLN A 148 14.81 -27.47 7.06
N LYS A 149 15.42 -28.12 6.07
CA LYS A 149 15.07 -27.94 4.67
C LYS A 149 13.77 -28.67 4.35
N PHE A 150 12.93 -28.04 3.55
CA PHE A 150 11.74 -28.65 3.00
C PHE A 150 11.62 -28.35 1.51
N ASP A 151 10.77 -29.12 0.83
CA ASP A 151 10.31 -28.82 -0.51
C ASP A 151 8.85 -29.26 -0.70
N GLU A 152 8.10 -28.42 -1.42
CA GLU A 152 6.68 -28.67 -1.70
C GLU A 152 6.37 -28.34 -3.17
N HIS A 153 5.32 -29.00 -3.73
CA HIS A 153 4.88 -28.83 -5.12
C HIS A 153 3.54 -28.13 -5.20
N PHE A 154 3.41 -27.22 -6.18
CA PHE A 154 2.21 -26.43 -6.44
C PHE A 154 1.95 -26.32 -7.94
N ASP A 155 0.70 -25.98 -8.31
CA ASP A 155 0.36 -25.71 -9.71
C ASP A 155 0.96 -24.39 -10.19
N ALA A 156 1.06 -23.39 -9.31
CA ALA A 156 1.71 -22.11 -9.59
C ALA A 156 2.18 -21.42 -8.30
N VAL A 157 3.07 -20.43 -8.44
CA VAL A 157 3.56 -19.60 -7.33
C VAL A 157 3.41 -18.11 -7.64
N LEU A 158 3.00 -17.36 -6.62
CA LEU A 158 2.92 -15.90 -6.63
C LEU A 158 3.90 -15.33 -5.60
N ILE A 159 4.89 -14.59 -6.09
CA ILE A 159 5.93 -13.96 -5.29
C ILE A 159 5.43 -12.60 -4.84
N ALA A 160 5.10 -12.45 -3.55
CA ALA A 160 4.53 -11.26 -2.93
C ALA A 160 5.31 -10.82 -1.67
N ASN A 161 6.60 -11.22 -1.55
CA ASN A 161 7.45 -11.06 -0.37
C ASN A 161 8.20 -9.70 -0.31
N GLY A 162 7.65 -8.68 -0.98
CA GLY A 162 8.04 -7.30 -0.82
C GLY A 162 9.27 -6.86 -1.63
N ALA A 163 9.65 -5.60 -1.46
CA ALA A 163 10.66 -4.90 -2.27
C ALA A 163 12.06 -5.54 -2.24
N ARG A 164 12.38 -6.29 -1.19
CA ARG A 164 13.69 -6.96 -1.02
C ARG A 164 13.70 -8.43 -1.48
N SER A 165 12.68 -8.85 -2.22
CA SER A 165 12.56 -10.23 -2.72
C SER A 165 13.83 -10.67 -3.47
N GLN A 166 14.34 -11.83 -3.12
CA GLN A 166 15.42 -12.51 -3.85
C GLN A 166 14.89 -13.58 -4.82
N LEU A 167 13.58 -13.82 -4.78
CA LEU A 167 12.92 -14.87 -5.58
C LEU A 167 12.52 -14.40 -6.98
N ARG A 168 12.64 -13.11 -7.27
CA ARG A 168 12.34 -12.56 -8.61
C ARG A 168 13.18 -13.24 -9.68
N PRO A 169 12.59 -13.73 -10.79
CA PRO A 169 13.37 -14.22 -11.92
C PRO A 169 14.30 -13.12 -12.45
N LYS A 170 15.60 -13.31 -12.35
CA LYS A 170 16.61 -12.29 -12.66
C LYS A 170 16.46 -11.72 -14.08
N ALA A 171 16.09 -12.57 -15.05
CA ALA A 171 15.87 -12.15 -16.45
C ALA A 171 14.68 -11.17 -16.62
N TRP A 172 13.78 -11.03 -15.63
CA TRP A 172 12.66 -10.11 -15.69
C TRP A 172 12.95 -8.76 -15.04
N VAL A 173 13.99 -8.67 -14.23
CA VAL A 173 14.37 -7.46 -13.49
C VAL A 173 15.08 -6.48 -14.41
N LYS A 174 14.53 -5.26 -14.55
CA LYS A 174 15.16 -4.14 -15.26
C LYS A 174 15.88 -3.19 -14.31
N VAL A 175 15.27 -2.93 -13.14
CA VAL A 175 15.83 -2.08 -12.09
C VAL A 175 15.57 -2.76 -10.75
N ASP A 176 16.58 -2.78 -9.90
CA ASP A 176 16.48 -3.17 -8.49
C ASP A 176 17.51 -2.35 -7.70
N GLN A 177 17.09 -1.17 -7.25
CA GLN A 177 18.00 -0.17 -6.68
C GLN A 177 17.44 0.40 -5.37
N ALA A 178 18.30 0.49 -4.35
CA ALA A 178 17.96 1.18 -3.12
C ALA A 178 17.89 2.70 -3.33
N TYR A 179 16.95 3.35 -2.65
CA TYR A 179 16.87 4.81 -2.63
C TYR A 179 17.90 5.41 -1.67
N PRO A 180 18.47 6.57 -2.03
CA PRO A 180 19.40 7.28 -1.14
C PRO A 180 18.69 7.95 0.05
N TRP A 181 17.38 8.07 -0.02
CA TRP A 181 16.53 8.63 1.03
C TRP A 181 15.58 7.56 1.59
N GLY A 182 15.26 7.71 2.87
CA GLY A 182 14.27 6.93 3.58
C GLY A 182 13.46 7.82 4.52
N ALA A 183 12.81 7.22 5.50
CA ALA A 183 12.11 7.97 6.54
C ALA A 183 12.19 7.26 7.89
N ALA A 184 12.22 8.04 8.95
CA ALA A 184 11.86 7.60 10.28
C ALA A 184 10.35 7.73 10.46
N TRP A 185 9.71 6.71 11.02
CA TRP A 185 8.27 6.62 11.24
C TRP A 185 7.96 6.34 12.69
N SER A 186 6.90 6.96 13.16
CA SER A 186 6.34 6.64 14.48
C SER A 186 4.82 6.71 14.47
N ILE A 187 4.20 5.91 15.32
CA ILE A 187 2.78 5.99 15.62
C ILE A 187 2.61 6.72 16.95
N VAL A 188 1.76 7.72 16.93
CA VAL A 188 1.56 8.64 18.04
C VAL A 188 0.06 8.91 18.23
N PRO A 189 -0.40 9.38 19.41
CA PRO A 189 -1.76 9.90 19.56
C PRO A 189 -2.08 10.99 18.55
N GLU A 190 -3.33 11.09 18.14
CA GLU A 190 -3.79 12.07 17.17
C GLU A 190 -3.49 13.51 17.62
N CYS A 191 -3.06 14.37 16.68
CA CYS A 191 -2.79 15.76 16.97
C CYS A 191 -4.10 16.56 17.11
N PRO A 192 -4.39 17.18 18.25
CA PRO A 192 -5.65 17.89 18.46
C PRO A 192 -5.80 19.15 17.62
N ASN A 193 -4.70 19.70 17.12
CA ASN A 193 -4.68 20.97 16.37
C ASN A 193 -4.66 20.77 14.84
N LEU A 194 -4.60 19.52 14.37
CA LEU A 194 -4.66 19.20 12.95
C LEU A 194 -6.03 18.63 12.59
N ASN A 195 -6.47 18.91 11.36
CA ASN A 195 -7.72 18.32 10.87
C ASN A 195 -7.56 16.79 10.75
N PRO A 196 -8.36 15.98 11.48
CA PRO A 196 -8.23 14.52 11.49
C PRO A 196 -8.69 13.85 10.19
N GLU A 197 -9.23 14.60 9.24
CA GLU A 197 -9.62 14.10 7.91
C GLU A 197 -8.63 14.48 6.81
N ILE A 198 -7.47 15.06 7.14
CA ILE A 198 -6.48 15.52 6.17
C ILE A 198 -5.13 14.85 6.45
N LEU A 199 -4.47 14.39 5.39
CA LEU A 199 -3.04 14.10 5.43
C LEU A 199 -2.29 15.42 5.39
N HIS A 200 -1.68 15.82 6.51
CA HIS A 200 -0.84 17.02 6.57
C HIS A 200 0.60 16.70 6.21
N GLN A 201 1.17 17.48 5.31
CA GLN A 201 2.58 17.38 4.92
C GLN A 201 3.26 18.74 5.05
N PHE A 202 4.52 18.72 5.46
CA PHE A 202 5.31 19.90 5.81
C PHE A 202 6.63 19.84 5.06
N TYR A 203 6.98 20.95 4.40
CA TYR A 203 8.11 21.02 3.49
C TYR A 203 9.00 22.24 3.72
N ASP A 204 10.32 22.01 3.69
CA ASP A 204 11.27 23.09 3.53
C ASP A 204 12.28 22.71 2.44
N ARG A 205 12.13 23.35 1.28
CA ARG A 205 12.86 22.99 0.05
C ARG A 205 12.73 21.51 -0.28
N SER A 206 13.77 20.91 -0.89
CA SER A 206 13.82 19.46 -1.22
C SER A 206 14.48 18.59 -0.12
N LYS A 207 14.82 19.19 1.03
CA LYS A 207 15.58 18.50 2.09
C LYS A 207 14.75 18.11 3.30
N ILE A 208 13.69 18.84 3.57
CA ILE A 208 12.82 18.59 4.72
C ILE A 208 11.44 18.24 4.22
N MET A 209 11.00 17.05 4.59
CA MET A 209 9.66 16.57 4.37
C MET A 209 9.20 15.79 5.61
N MET A 210 8.14 16.26 6.21
CA MET A 210 7.44 15.60 7.31
C MET A 210 5.98 15.41 6.94
N GLY A 211 5.34 14.37 7.46
CA GLY A 211 3.91 14.21 7.32
C GLY A 211 3.26 13.66 8.57
N VAL A 212 2.02 14.03 8.76
CA VAL A 212 1.13 13.53 9.82
C VAL A 212 -0.11 12.96 9.14
N LEU A 213 -0.23 11.64 9.18
CA LEU A 213 -1.35 10.90 8.60
C LEU A 213 -2.25 10.39 9.72
N PRO A 214 -3.52 10.80 9.81
CA PRO A 214 -4.48 10.13 10.68
C PRO A 214 -4.61 8.65 10.29
N THR A 215 -4.50 7.72 11.25
CA THR A 215 -4.50 6.27 10.99
C THR A 215 -5.61 5.52 11.72
N GLY A 216 -6.44 6.26 12.48
CA GLY A 216 -7.50 5.66 13.27
C GLY A 216 -6.96 4.88 14.46
N ALA A 217 -7.50 3.69 14.71
CA ALA A 217 -7.20 2.87 15.86
C ALA A 217 -6.57 1.52 15.46
N ILE A 218 -5.98 0.84 16.44
CA ILE A 218 -5.54 -0.55 16.30
C ILE A 218 -6.56 -1.49 16.95
N PRO A 219 -6.65 -2.76 16.52
CA PRO A 219 -7.63 -3.72 17.05
C PRO A 219 -7.55 -3.92 18.57
N THR A 220 -6.34 -3.81 19.15
CA THR A 220 -6.10 -3.97 20.59
C THR A 220 -6.44 -2.73 21.42
N ALA A 221 -6.62 -1.57 20.78
CA ALA A 221 -6.99 -0.30 21.43
C ALA A 221 -7.96 0.51 20.54
N PRO A 222 -9.19 0.02 20.31
CA PRO A 222 -10.11 0.57 19.30
C PRO A 222 -10.65 1.97 19.66
N GLN A 223 -10.48 2.41 20.90
CA GLN A 223 -10.88 3.75 21.34
C GLN A 223 -9.78 4.80 21.20
N GLN A 224 -8.53 4.36 20.97
CA GLN A 224 -7.39 5.26 20.86
C GLN A 224 -7.19 5.70 19.41
N ARG A 225 -7.41 6.99 19.13
CA ARG A 225 -7.12 7.57 17.82
C ARG A 225 -5.63 7.86 17.68
N LEU A 226 -5.08 7.43 16.57
CA LEU A 226 -3.65 7.47 16.30
C LEU A 226 -3.36 8.21 14.98
N SER A 227 -2.17 8.77 14.92
CA SER A 227 -1.57 9.31 13.69
C SER A 227 -0.21 8.68 13.45
N SER A 228 0.16 8.56 12.20
CA SER A 228 1.50 8.20 11.78
C SER A 228 2.28 9.46 11.43
N VAL A 229 3.39 9.68 12.11
CA VAL A 229 4.35 10.74 11.77
C VAL A 229 5.48 10.14 10.98
N PHE A 230 5.85 10.75 9.86
CA PHE A 230 7.07 10.42 9.15
C PHE A 230 7.99 11.63 9.00
N TRP A 231 9.28 11.37 9.06
CA TRP A 231 10.34 12.34 8.83
C TRP A 231 11.34 11.80 7.82
N SER A 232 11.46 12.46 6.68
CA SER A 232 12.37 12.04 5.61
C SER A 232 13.81 12.38 5.93
N LEU A 233 14.71 11.41 5.73
CA LEU A 233 16.13 11.53 5.96
C LEU A 233 16.93 10.82 4.86
N PRO A 234 18.14 11.30 4.54
CA PRO A 234 19.13 10.49 3.84
C PRO A 234 19.35 9.15 4.56
N THR A 235 19.37 8.05 3.79
CA THR A 235 19.49 6.69 4.38
C THR A 235 20.63 6.52 5.37
N PRO A 236 21.84 7.10 5.18
CA PRO A 236 22.92 7.01 6.17
C PRO A 236 22.60 7.66 7.53
N GLN A 237 21.70 8.64 7.56
CA GLN A 237 21.34 9.37 8.78
C GLN A 237 20.26 8.67 9.60
N LEU A 238 19.53 7.71 9.03
CA LEU A 238 18.43 7.00 9.70
C LEU A 238 18.91 6.27 10.97
N GLY A 239 20.07 5.61 10.90
CA GLY A 239 20.62 4.88 12.04
C GLY A 239 20.96 5.78 13.23
N ALA A 240 21.54 6.95 12.97
CA ALA A 240 21.83 7.95 13.99
C ALA A 240 20.55 8.52 14.59
N PHE A 241 19.57 8.91 13.76
CA PHE A 241 18.28 9.43 14.24
C PHE A 241 17.55 8.46 15.17
N LEU A 242 17.59 7.15 14.88
CA LEU A 242 16.91 6.17 15.72
C LEU A 242 17.57 5.95 17.09
N LYS A 243 18.89 6.09 17.18
CA LYS A 243 19.68 5.72 18.35
C LYS A 243 20.11 6.91 19.22
N ASP A 244 20.22 8.10 18.62
CA ASP A 244 20.76 9.28 19.25
C ASP A 244 19.64 10.25 19.66
N GLU A 245 19.51 10.48 20.95
CA GLU A 245 18.53 11.40 21.51
C GLU A 245 18.84 12.85 21.11
N SER A 246 20.11 13.20 20.95
CA SER A 246 20.50 14.54 20.48
C SER A 246 20.02 14.84 19.06
N ALA A 247 20.03 13.82 18.19
CA ALA A 247 19.49 13.93 16.82
C ALA A 247 17.98 14.17 16.82
N LYS A 248 17.23 13.53 17.73
CA LYS A 248 15.79 13.76 17.89
C LYS A 248 15.48 15.14 18.45
N GLN A 249 16.26 15.63 19.41
CA GLN A 249 16.12 16.98 19.94
C GLN A 249 16.42 18.05 18.86
N GLN A 250 17.45 17.83 18.05
CA GLN A 250 17.74 18.71 16.93
C GLN A 250 16.62 18.71 15.88
N TRP A 251 16.07 17.54 15.59
CA TRP A 251 14.89 17.40 14.71
C TRP A 251 13.67 18.15 15.27
N LEU A 252 13.38 17.97 16.56
CA LEU A 252 12.26 18.64 17.21
C LEU A 252 12.40 20.16 17.14
N LYS A 253 13.62 20.67 17.37
CA LYS A 253 13.91 22.09 17.19
C LYS A 253 13.67 22.56 15.76
N GLN A 254 14.14 21.80 14.76
CA GLN A 254 13.92 22.13 13.34
C GLN A 254 12.44 22.18 12.98
N VAL A 255 11.62 21.28 13.52
CA VAL A 255 10.17 21.29 13.31
C VAL A 255 9.53 22.48 13.99
N GLY A 256 9.86 22.74 15.27
CA GLY A 256 9.30 23.84 16.06
C GLY A 256 9.62 25.21 15.48
N ASP A 257 10.85 25.41 14.97
CA ASP A 257 11.28 26.66 14.35
C ASP A 257 10.47 26.98 13.06
N ARG A 258 9.91 25.99 12.40
CA ARG A 258 9.16 26.11 11.13
C ARG A 258 7.64 26.02 11.31
N TRP A 259 7.20 25.06 12.10
CA TRP A 259 5.79 24.73 12.33
C TRP A 259 5.53 24.60 13.82
N SER A 260 5.43 25.74 14.49
CA SER A 260 5.41 25.85 15.97
C SER A 260 4.33 24.99 16.64
N GLU A 261 3.12 24.94 16.08
CA GLU A 261 2.01 24.16 16.65
C GLU A 261 2.30 22.66 16.63
N VAL A 262 2.82 22.15 15.49
CA VAL A 262 3.20 20.74 15.34
C VAL A 262 4.44 20.42 16.20
N GLY A 263 5.38 21.36 16.26
CA GLY A 263 6.58 21.22 17.10
C GLY A 263 6.24 21.11 18.59
N GLU A 264 5.31 21.92 19.08
CA GLU A 264 4.88 21.85 20.49
C GLU A 264 4.14 20.55 20.81
N TRP A 265 3.26 20.09 19.93
CA TRP A 265 2.62 18.78 20.08
C TRP A 265 3.65 17.63 20.11
N LEU A 266 4.60 17.59 19.18
CA LEU A 266 5.64 16.56 19.17
C LEU A 266 6.54 16.63 20.42
N LYS A 267 6.84 17.84 20.92
CA LYS A 267 7.60 18.02 22.15
C LYS A 267 6.88 17.43 23.37
N GLN A 268 5.57 17.65 23.48
CA GLN A 268 4.76 17.06 24.55
C GLN A 268 4.77 15.53 24.50
N LEU A 269 4.72 14.94 23.29
CA LEU A 269 4.80 13.48 23.11
C LEU A 269 6.16 12.91 23.51
N LEU A 270 7.25 13.60 23.16
CA LEU A 270 8.62 13.13 23.46
C LEU A 270 9.02 13.32 24.94
N THR A 271 8.40 14.26 25.63
CA THR A 271 8.64 14.48 27.09
C THR A 271 7.82 13.55 27.98
N ASN A 272 6.83 12.84 27.42
CA ASN A 272 6.04 11.88 28.19
C ASN A 272 6.78 10.54 28.30
N GLU A 273 7.45 10.33 29.44
CA GLU A 273 8.26 9.12 29.71
C GLU A 273 7.44 7.82 29.66
N GLN A 274 6.13 7.88 29.92
CA GLN A 274 5.26 6.69 29.95
C GLN A 274 4.85 6.22 28.56
N ASN A 275 4.88 7.10 27.54
CA ASN A 275 4.39 6.82 26.20
C ASN A 275 5.31 7.41 25.11
N GLN A 276 6.61 7.18 25.22
CA GLN A 276 7.55 7.66 24.21
C GLN A 276 7.30 6.99 22.85
N PRO A 277 7.23 7.78 21.76
CA PRO A 277 7.06 7.25 20.42
C PRO A 277 8.20 6.30 20.02
N GLN A 278 7.85 5.09 19.60
CA GLN A 278 8.82 4.18 19.01
C GLN A 278 9.07 4.57 17.55
N TRP A 279 10.32 4.85 17.22
CA TRP A 279 10.71 5.19 15.86
C TRP A 279 11.21 3.96 15.10
N LEU A 280 10.70 3.80 13.91
CA LEU A 280 11.08 2.77 12.95
C LEU A 280 11.70 3.41 11.71
N SER A 281 12.61 2.73 11.05
CA SER A 281 13.16 3.18 9.77
C SER A 281 12.48 2.50 8.60
N ALA A 282 12.16 3.27 7.58
CA ALA A 282 11.78 2.78 6.27
C ALA A 282 12.87 3.15 5.25
N GLN A 283 13.40 2.17 4.58
CA GLN A 283 14.30 2.32 3.44
C GLN A 283 13.55 1.88 2.19
N TYR A 284 13.57 2.74 1.20
CA TYR A 284 12.83 2.53 -0.03
C TYR A 284 13.68 1.88 -1.11
N ARG A 285 13.02 1.26 -2.07
CA ARG A 285 13.65 0.57 -3.18
C ARG A 285 12.87 0.79 -4.46
N ASP A 286 13.56 0.92 -5.57
CA ASP A 286 12.96 1.01 -6.88
C ASP A 286 13.09 -0.36 -7.57
N VAL A 287 11.98 -0.97 -7.91
CA VAL A 287 11.93 -2.26 -8.59
C VAL A 287 11.12 -2.12 -9.88
N VAL A 288 11.75 -2.40 -11.01
CA VAL A 288 11.07 -2.42 -12.31
C VAL A 288 11.29 -3.74 -12.99
N MET A 289 10.20 -4.35 -13.40
CA MET A 289 10.22 -5.62 -14.10
C MET A 289 9.74 -5.49 -15.55
N SER A 290 10.29 -6.31 -16.43
CA SER A 290 9.87 -6.39 -17.84
C SER A 290 8.51 -7.08 -18.00
N GLN A 291 8.19 -7.99 -17.09
CA GLN A 291 6.95 -8.75 -17.04
C GLN A 291 6.66 -9.17 -15.59
N PHE A 292 5.39 -9.42 -15.28
CA PHE A 292 4.90 -9.76 -13.94
C PHE A 292 4.59 -11.24 -13.79
N GLY A 293 4.58 -12.00 -14.89
CA GLY A 293 4.38 -13.43 -14.85
C GLY A 293 4.64 -14.09 -16.20
N LYS A 294 4.99 -15.37 -16.13
CA LYS A 294 5.16 -16.28 -17.27
C LYS A 294 5.14 -17.71 -16.75
N GLY A 295 4.58 -18.63 -17.56
CA GLY A 295 4.44 -20.02 -17.12
C GLY A 295 3.63 -20.10 -15.82
N ARG A 296 4.19 -20.67 -14.80
CA ARG A 296 3.55 -20.91 -13.49
C ARG A 296 4.06 -19.97 -12.38
N ILE A 297 4.86 -18.96 -12.74
CA ILE A 297 5.45 -18.01 -11.79
C ILE A 297 4.88 -16.62 -12.04
N GLY A 298 4.38 -15.99 -10.96
CA GLY A 298 3.96 -14.60 -10.93
C GLY A 298 4.69 -13.79 -9.86
N VAL A 299 4.81 -12.49 -10.09
CA VAL A 299 5.39 -11.53 -9.13
C VAL A 299 4.43 -10.35 -8.99
N MET A 300 4.14 -9.93 -7.75
CA MET A 300 3.15 -8.89 -7.48
C MET A 300 3.54 -7.99 -6.29
N GLY A 301 2.82 -6.87 -6.16
CA GLY A 301 3.08 -5.88 -5.12
C GLY A 301 4.49 -5.31 -5.20
N ASP A 302 5.05 -4.95 -4.06
CA ASP A 302 6.41 -4.38 -3.99
C ASP A 302 7.50 -5.32 -4.53
N ALA A 303 7.25 -6.62 -4.58
CA ALA A 303 8.18 -7.56 -5.23
C ALA A 303 8.27 -7.32 -6.75
N ALA A 304 7.23 -6.80 -7.38
CA ALA A 304 7.15 -6.52 -8.81
C ALA A 304 7.47 -5.07 -9.17
N HIS A 305 7.04 -4.11 -8.35
CA HIS A 305 7.01 -2.70 -8.74
C HIS A 305 7.16 -1.72 -7.56
N ALA A 306 7.99 -2.04 -6.57
CA ALA A 306 8.32 -1.10 -5.51
C ALA A 306 8.80 0.24 -6.08
N MET A 307 8.44 1.32 -5.41
CA MET A 307 8.78 2.68 -5.78
C MET A 307 8.88 3.59 -4.55
N SER A 308 9.42 4.80 -4.72
CA SER A 308 9.40 5.84 -3.69
C SER A 308 7.95 6.14 -3.25
N PRO A 309 7.71 6.40 -1.95
CA PRO A 309 6.36 6.57 -1.39
C PRO A 309 5.73 7.94 -1.68
N GLN A 310 6.29 8.78 -2.54
CA GLN A 310 5.84 10.15 -2.79
C GLN A 310 4.34 10.27 -3.14
N LEU A 311 3.80 9.26 -3.80
CA LEU A 311 2.39 9.22 -4.19
C LEU A 311 1.53 8.34 -3.26
N GLY A 312 2.12 7.68 -2.27
CA GLY A 312 1.42 6.79 -1.34
C GLY A 312 0.73 5.57 -2.00
N GLN A 313 1.23 5.10 -3.17
CA GLN A 313 0.52 4.11 -3.99
C GLN A 313 0.86 2.63 -3.69
N GLY A 314 1.88 2.32 -2.89
CA GLY A 314 2.37 0.94 -2.74
C GLY A 314 1.29 -0.07 -2.36
N ALA A 315 0.55 0.18 -1.28
CA ALA A 315 -0.53 -0.72 -0.83
C ALA A 315 -1.71 -0.77 -1.82
N ASN A 316 -2.05 0.37 -2.44
CA ASN A 316 -3.13 0.44 -3.42
C ASN A 316 -2.82 -0.39 -4.67
N MET A 317 -1.59 -0.30 -5.17
CA MET A 317 -1.12 -1.09 -6.31
C MET A 317 -1.05 -2.58 -5.98
N ALA A 318 -0.65 -2.95 -4.77
CA ALA A 318 -0.65 -4.33 -4.31
C ALA A 318 -2.07 -4.93 -4.26
N LEU A 319 -3.05 -4.16 -3.83
CA LEU A 319 -4.47 -4.55 -3.84
C LEU A 319 -5.00 -4.69 -5.28
N LEU A 320 -4.69 -3.73 -6.15
CA LEU A 320 -5.06 -3.80 -7.56
C LEU A 320 -4.40 -4.98 -8.30
N ASP A 321 -3.21 -5.40 -7.88
CA ASP A 321 -2.58 -6.62 -8.40
C ASP A 321 -3.40 -7.85 -8.05
N ALA A 322 -3.84 -7.97 -6.80
CA ALA A 322 -4.67 -9.08 -6.37
C ALA A 322 -5.99 -9.15 -7.15
N TRP A 323 -6.66 -8.01 -7.29
CA TRP A 323 -7.88 -7.89 -8.09
C TRP A 323 -7.64 -8.27 -9.56
N ALA A 324 -6.65 -7.67 -10.21
CA ALA A 324 -6.33 -7.92 -11.61
C ALA A 324 -5.94 -9.39 -11.87
N PHE A 325 -5.18 -10.00 -10.94
CA PHE A 325 -4.83 -11.41 -11.04
C PHE A 325 -6.07 -12.30 -10.96
N SER A 326 -6.97 -12.04 -10.01
CA SER A 326 -8.23 -12.78 -9.88
C SER A 326 -9.10 -12.68 -11.13
N GLN A 327 -9.27 -11.48 -11.71
CA GLN A 327 -10.00 -11.28 -12.96
C GLN A 327 -9.35 -12.03 -14.13
N SER A 328 -8.02 -11.95 -14.22
CA SER A 328 -7.26 -12.61 -15.27
C SER A 328 -7.32 -14.15 -15.17
N LEU A 329 -7.29 -14.68 -13.95
CA LEU A 329 -7.41 -16.11 -13.70
C LEU A 329 -8.82 -16.60 -14.08
N GLN A 330 -9.85 -15.85 -13.70
CA GLN A 330 -11.24 -16.19 -14.07
C GLN A 330 -11.43 -16.22 -15.59
N ALA A 331 -10.90 -15.22 -16.30
CA ALA A 331 -10.98 -15.14 -17.75
C ALA A 331 -10.19 -16.24 -18.48
N ALA A 332 -9.07 -16.69 -17.88
CA ALA A 332 -8.18 -17.70 -18.47
C ALA A 332 -8.49 -19.14 -18.03
N THR A 333 -9.50 -19.36 -17.19
CA THR A 333 -9.84 -20.71 -16.68
C THR A 333 -11.12 -21.22 -17.35
N HIS A 334 -11.00 -22.27 -18.14
CA HIS A 334 -12.11 -22.94 -18.81
C HIS A 334 -12.11 -24.43 -18.45
N HIS A 335 -13.26 -24.98 -18.08
CA HIS A 335 -13.41 -26.40 -17.69
C HIS A 335 -12.37 -26.86 -16.66
N GLN A 336 -12.06 -26.01 -15.67
CA GLN A 336 -11.04 -26.24 -14.61
C GLN A 336 -9.59 -26.36 -15.13
N GLN A 337 -9.33 -25.92 -16.35
CA GLN A 337 -7.97 -25.83 -16.89
C GLN A 337 -7.62 -24.34 -17.07
N THR A 338 -6.44 -23.94 -16.57
CA THR A 338 -5.93 -22.60 -16.70
C THR A 338 -5.01 -22.48 -17.90
N ASP A 339 -5.37 -21.57 -18.83
CA ASP A 339 -4.47 -21.12 -19.89
C ASP A 339 -3.50 -20.09 -19.31
N TRP A 340 -2.31 -20.56 -18.93
CA TRP A 340 -1.28 -19.71 -18.31
C TRP A 340 -0.81 -18.55 -19.19
N PRO A 341 -0.54 -18.73 -20.51
CA PRO A 341 -0.26 -17.64 -21.43
C PRO A 341 -1.35 -16.57 -21.43
N MET A 342 -2.61 -16.96 -21.56
CA MET A 342 -3.76 -16.05 -21.57
C MET A 342 -3.90 -15.32 -20.23
N LEU A 343 -3.72 -16.00 -19.10
CA LEU A 343 -3.74 -15.39 -17.77
C LEU A 343 -2.74 -14.23 -17.67
N TRP A 344 -1.48 -14.48 -18.04
CA TRP A 344 -0.45 -13.44 -17.93
C TRP A 344 -0.63 -12.32 -18.96
N GLN A 345 -1.16 -12.63 -20.13
CA GLN A 345 -1.52 -11.59 -21.11
C GLN A 345 -2.57 -10.63 -20.53
N HIS A 346 -3.66 -11.15 -19.96
CA HIS A 346 -4.70 -10.33 -19.34
C HIS A 346 -4.17 -9.57 -18.13
N TYR A 347 -3.39 -10.22 -17.26
CA TYR A 347 -2.80 -9.57 -16.11
C TYR A 347 -1.88 -8.38 -16.51
N HIS A 348 -1.06 -8.57 -17.54
CA HIS A 348 -0.23 -7.49 -18.06
C HIS A 348 -1.07 -6.35 -18.66
N GLN A 349 -2.15 -6.65 -19.36
CA GLN A 349 -3.07 -5.63 -19.89
C GLN A 349 -3.68 -4.77 -18.78
N HIS A 350 -4.07 -5.39 -17.68
CA HIS A 350 -4.63 -4.67 -16.53
C HIS A 350 -3.60 -3.84 -15.76
N ARG A 351 -2.35 -4.30 -15.66
CA ARG A 351 -1.41 -3.73 -14.69
C ARG A 351 -0.27 -2.90 -15.27
N ARG A 352 0.19 -3.23 -16.49
CA ARG A 352 1.44 -2.66 -17.02
C ARG A 352 1.40 -1.14 -17.16
N SER A 353 0.33 -0.61 -17.73
CA SER A 353 0.22 0.84 -17.99
C SER A 353 0.15 1.64 -16.70
N SER A 354 -0.68 1.23 -15.73
CA SER A 354 -0.78 1.93 -14.43
C SER A 354 0.53 1.84 -13.65
N THR A 355 1.17 0.67 -13.62
CA THR A 355 2.46 0.49 -12.95
C THR A 355 3.54 1.39 -13.53
N GLN A 356 3.68 1.43 -14.86
CA GLN A 356 4.64 2.30 -15.54
C GLN A 356 4.35 3.78 -15.29
N PHE A 357 3.09 4.19 -15.31
CA PHE A 357 2.68 5.56 -15.05
C PHE A 357 3.10 6.00 -13.63
N TYR A 358 2.76 5.23 -12.60
CA TYR A 358 3.09 5.58 -11.22
C TYR A 358 4.58 5.49 -10.92
N GLN A 359 5.30 4.54 -11.49
CA GLN A 359 6.75 4.46 -11.39
C GLN A 359 7.43 5.66 -12.07
N PHE A 360 6.98 6.05 -13.25
CA PHE A 360 7.49 7.24 -13.93
C PHE A 360 7.24 8.50 -13.11
N LEU A 361 6.00 8.70 -12.65
CA LEU A 361 5.63 9.89 -11.89
C LEU A 361 6.34 9.95 -10.53
N SER A 362 6.49 8.81 -9.85
CA SER A 362 7.25 8.73 -8.61
C SER A 362 8.71 9.15 -8.81
N ARG A 363 9.37 8.69 -9.87
CA ARG A 363 10.75 9.07 -10.20
C ARG A 363 10.87 10.56 -10.56
N LEU A 364 9.88 11.09 -11.29
CA LEU A 364 9.85 12.50 -11.66
C LEU A 364 9.70 13.41 -10.45
N LEU A 365 8.81 13.04 -9.51
CA LEU A 365 8.49 13.85 -8.35
C LEU A 365 9.50 13.73 -7.21
N THR A 366 10.12 12.55 -7.02
CA THR A 366 11.02 12.33 -5.88
C THR A 366 12.11 13.39 -5.73
N PRO A 367 12.84 13.82 -6.77
CA PRO A 367 13.86 14.85 -6.63
C PRO A 367 13.33 16.22 -6.16
N LEU A 368 12.06 16.51 -6.43
CA LEU A 368 11.42 17.76 -6.01
C LEU A 368 11.14 17.79 -4.49
N TYR A 369 11.01 16.62 -3.86
CA TYR A 369 10.69 16.48 -2.43
C TYR A 369 11.87 15.97 -1.58
N GLN A 370 12.70 15.11 -2.16
CA GLN A 370 13.80 14.41 -1.47
C GLN A 370 15.04 14.38 -2.35
N SER A 371 15.82 15.45 -2.29
CA SER A 371 17.11 15.52 -3.00
C SER A 371 18.04 16.57 -2.41
N ASP A 372 19.32 16.44 -2.74
CA ASP A 372 20.34 17.44 -2.46
C ASP A 372 20.44 18.55 -3.53
N HIS A 373 19.59 18.51 -4.56
CA HIS A 373 19.53 19.53 -5.61
C HIS A 373 18.93 20.81 -5.06
N TRP A 374 19.74 21.84 -4.92
CA TRP A 374 19.35 23.15 -4.36
C TRP A 374 18.22 23.84 -5.12
N TRP A 375 18.10 23.60 -6.43
CA TRP A 375 17.09 24.21 -7.32
C TRP A 375 15.74 23.48 -7.28
N ALA A 376 15.73 22.19 -6.93
CA ALA A 376 14.53 21.33 -7.08
C ALA A 376 13.36 21.80 -6.20
N GLY A 377 13.63 22.10 -4.93
CA GLY A 377 12.62 22.66 -4.03
C GLY A 377 12.11 24.01 -4.50
N GLY A 378 12.98 24.89 -5.01
CA GLY A 378 12.59 26.22 -5.51
C GLY A 378 11.66 26.16 -6.72
N ILE A 379 11.93 25.29 -7.68
CA ILE A 379 11.05 25.07 -8.84
C ILE A 379 9.68 24.57 -8.36
N ARG A 380 9.64 23.57 -7.48
CA ARG A 380 8.39 23.05 -6.92
C ARG A 380 7.60 24.15 -6.21
N ASP A 381 8.23 24.88 -5.29
CA ASP A 381 7.59 25.90 -4.45
C ASP A 381 7.04 27.09 -5.28
N LEU A 382 7.61 27.33 -6.46
CA LEU A 382 7.13 28.32 -7.41
C LEU A 382 5.99 27.81 -8.29
N THR A 383 6.09 26.57 -8.79
CA THR A 383 5.18 26.06 -9.84
C THR A 383 3.91 25.42 -9.29
N PHE A 384 4.00 24.65 -8.19
CA PHE A 384 2.87 23.87 -7.69
C PHE A 384 1.71 24.73 -7.18
N PRO A 385 1.91 25.81 -6.39
CA PRO A 385 0.81 26.67 -5.96
C PRO A 385 0.02 27.25 -7.13
N TRP A 386 0.70 27.60 -8.23
CA TRP A 386 0.08 28.08 -9.44
C TRP A 386 -0.72 26.97 -10.17
N MET A 387 -0.14 25.77 -10.29
CA MET A 387 -0.83 24.63 -10.91
C MET A 387 -2.14 24.29 -10.19
N TYR A 388 -2.17 24.34 -8.87
CA TYR A 388 -3.39 24.06 -8.08
C TYR A 388 -4.49 25.14 -8.25
N GLN A 389 -4.19 26.32 -8.79
CA GLN A 389 -5.22 27.31 -9.13
C GLN A 389 -5.98 26.95 -10.41
N ILE A 390 -5.43 26.10 -11.27
CA ILE A 390 -6.04 25.69 -12.53
C ILE A 390 -6.94 24.47 -12.28
N PRO A 391 -8.27 24.54 -12.51
CA PRO A 391 -9.21 23.46 -12.20
C PRO A 391 -8.86 22.13 -12.86
N TYR A 392 -8.35 22.17 -14.10
CA TYR A 392 -7.91 20.98 -14.81
C TYR A 392 -6.79 20.25 -14.08
N PHE A 393 -5.74 20.96 -13.66
CA PHE A 393 -4.62 20.35 -12.94
C PHE A 393 -5.03 19.81 -11.56
N ARG A 394 -5.88 20.54 -10.83
CA ARG A 394 -6.43 20.04 -9.55
C ARG A 394 -7.15 18.72 -9.72
N LYS A 395 -8.04 18.63 -10.72
CA LYS A 395 -8.77 17.40 -11.03
C LYS A 395 -7.81 16.26 -11.39
N GLU A 396 -6.85 16.51 -12.28
CA GLU A 396 -5.87 15.49 -12.70
C GLU A 396 -4.98 15.02 -11.54
N MET A 397 -4.57 15.92 -10.65
CA MET A 397 -3.85 15.56 -9.43
C MET A 397 -4.70 14.75 -8.47
N ALA A 398 -5.96 15.13 -8.26
CA ALA A 398 -6.90 14.37 -7.43
C ALA A 398 -7.13 12.95 -7.97
N ILE A 399 -7.30 12.78 -9.28
CA ILE A 399 -7.40 11.46 -9.93
C ILE A 399 -6.10 10.68 -9.75
N THR A 400 -4.95 11.34 -9.87
CA THR A 400 -3.64 10.70 -9.70
C THR A 400 -3.44 10.19 -8.28
N ILE A 401 -3.66 11.02 -7.27
CA ILE A 401 -3.53 10.60 -5.86
C ILE A 401 -4.61 9.59 -5.46
N SER A 402 -5.74 9.53 -6.15
CA SER A 402 -6.79 8.53 -5.93
C SER A 402 -6.38 7.10 -6.36
N GLY A 403 -5.25 6.95 -7.05
CA GLY A 403 -4.80 5.65 -7.55
C GLY A 403 -5.54 5.16 -8.80
N LEU A 404 -6.43 5.99 -9.36
CA LEU A 404 -7.31 5.61 -10.45
C LEU A 404 -6.70 5.78 -11.85
N LYS A 405 -5.53 6.39 -11.98
CA LYS A 405 -4.86 6.52 -13.28
C LYS A 405 -4.33 5.18 -13.78
N THR A 406 -4.64 4.87 -15.04
CA THR A 406 -4.06 3.73 -15.77
C THR A 406 -3.10 4.18 -16.88
N GLY A 407 -2.95 5.49 -17.09
CA GLY A 407 -2.09 6.15 -18.05
C GLY A 407 -2.28 7.66 -18.00
N LEU A 408 -1.67 8.41 -18.91
CA LEU A 408 -1.79 9.87 -18.94
C LEU A 408 -3.24 10.34 -19.09
N PHE A 409 -4.03 9.69 -19.95
CA PHE A 409 -5.40 10.07 -20.31
C PHE A 409 -6.44 9.03 -19.91
N GLN A 410 -6.02 7.90 -19.33
CA GLN A 410 -6.90 6.79 -18.97
C GLN A 410 -7.03 6.68 -17.46
N GLN A 411 -8.21 6.30 -17.03
CA GLN A 411 -8.51 6.04 -15.62
C GLN A 411 -9.34 4.78 -15.45
N LEU A 412 -9.18 4.17 -14.30
CA LEU A 412 -9.96 3.03 -13.83
C LEU A 412 -11.27 3.55 -13.23
N ASP A 413 -12.36 2.88 -13.52
CA ASP A 413 -13.63 3.15 -12.87
C ASP A 413 -13.64 2.49 -11.48
N TYR A 414 -13.90 3.28 -10.43
CA TYR A 414 -14.05 2.79 -9.06
C TYR A 414 -15.09 1.67 -8.97
N GLN A 415 -16.26 1.86 -9.59
CA GLN A 415 -17.36 0.90 -9.54
C GLN A 415 -17.02 -0.41 -10.24
N GLN A 416 -16.27 -0.37 -11.33
CA GLN A 416 -15.80 -1.56 -12.01
C GLN A 416 -14.93 -2.44 -11.13
N VAL A 417 -14.10 -1.84 -10.27
CA VAL A 417 -13.23 -2.57 -9.33
C VAL A 417 -14.01 -3.05 -8.12
N ALA A 418 -14.86 -2.18 -7.55
CA ALA A 418 -15.63 -2.46 -6.34
C ALA A 418 -16.67 -3.56 -6.55
N HIS A 419 -17.24 -3.65 -7.77
CA HIS A 419 -18.33 -4.57 -8.04
C HIS A 419 -17.86 -6.04 -7.99
N TYR A 420 -18.48 -6.81 -7.10
CA TYR A 420 -18.36 -8.26 -7.10
C TYR A 420 -19.60 -8.88 -7.71
N ALA A 421 -19.45 -9.60 -8.82
CA ALA A 421 -20.57 -10.22 -9.54
C ALA A 421 -21.42 -11.20 -8.70
N GLY A 422 -20.92 -11.65 -7.56
CA GLY A 422 -21.66 -12.49 -6.60
C GLY A 422 -22.68 -11.73 -5.72
N SER A 423 -22.61 -10.41 -5.64
CA SER A 423 -23.54 -9.60 -4.85
C SER A 423 -24.92 -9.40 -5.50
N ASN A 424 -25.08 -9.76 -6.78
CA ASN A 424 -26.37 -9.70 -7.49
C ASN A 424 -27.42 -10.72 -6.97
N HIS A 425 -27.05 -11.72 -6.16
CA HIS A 425 -28.01 -12.62 -5.53
C HIS A 425 -28.64 -12.07 -4.24
N ALA A 426 -27.98 -11.15 -3.53
CA ALA A 426 -28.48 -10.57 -2.28
C ALA A 426 -29.46 -9.40 -2.53
N LEU A 427 -29.27 -8.63 -3.63
CA LEU A 427 -30.12 -7.47 -3.94
C LEU A 427 -31.46 -7.81 -4.60
N LYS A 428 -31.67 -9.05 -5.08
CA LYS A 428 -32.96 -9.47 -5.62
C LYS A 428 -33.99 -9.87 -4.57
N ASN A 429 -33.61 -10.02 -3.32
CA ASN A 429 -34.52 -10.43 -2.21
C ASN A 429 -34.95 -9.31 -1.28
N THR A 430 -34.56 -8.04 -1.51
CA THR A 430 -34.98 -6.90 -0.66
C THR A 430 -36.05 -6.00 -1.26
N ASN A 431 -36.65 -6.37 -2.40
CA ASN A 431 -37.89 -5.72 -2.88
C ASN A 431 -39.14 -6.43 -2.32
N ALA A 432 -39.26 -6.51 -1.01
CA ALA A 432 -40.51 -6.88 -0.34
C ALA A 432 -40.92 -5.73 0.57
N SER A 433 -41.93 -4.99 0.09
CA SER A 433 -42.92 -4.22 0.84
C SER A 433 -42.44 -3.27 1.94
N VAL A 434 -42.42 -1.99 1.59
CA VAL A 434 -42.63 -0.89 2.57
C VAL A 434 -44.12 -0.90 2.98
N PRO A 435 -44.47 -1.00 4.26
CA PRO A 435 -45.82 -0.69 4.68
C PRO A 435 -45.98 0.83 4.74
N GLU A 436 -46.98 1.34 4.02
CA GLU A 436 -47.55 2.68 4.24
C GLU A 436 -48.08 2.74 5.69
N TYR A 437 -47.61 3.73 6.42
CA TYR A 437 -48.29 4.18 7.64
C TYR A 437 -48.96 5.51 7.36
N GLU A 438 -50.31 5.50 7.53
CA GLU A 438 -51.14 6.67 7.70
C GLU A 438 -50.72 7.54 8.89
#